data_32dc0181cd9141249429f92830ac9f36
#
_entry.id   32dc0181cd9141249429f92830ac9f36
#
_cell.length_a   1.000
_cell.length_b   1.000
_cell.length_c   1.000
_cell.angle_alpha   90.00
_cell.angle_beta   90.00
_cell.angle_gamma   90.00
#
_symmetry.space_group_name_H-M   'P 1'
#
loop_
_entity.id
_entity.type
_entity.pdbx_description
1 polymer ?
#
loop_
_entity_poly.entity_id
_entity_poly.type
_entity_poly.pdbx_seq_one_letter_code
_entity_poly.pdbx_strand_id
1 'polypeptide(L)'
;DLAGWQDTLSFLEGINDRLNDLSVNGDHWEALGRRVLCEHLSLERERIARSDPFSDLNNIASPPQVLRDTFDLMPKDTAMQWTYIAARLEGLSTAFRGYMASLEEGRASKRSVAKRQVEACLKQCNQHASEQSFFNDLPRQASDVGVASALMDRIAAGIDDAKMAYRHLGDYLENKYLSS
;
A
#
# COMPACT_ATOMS: atom_id res chain seq x y z
N ASP A 1 -5.84 4.58 -6.91
CA ASP A 1 -7.04 4.97 -7.68
C ASP A 1 -6.86 4.63 -9.17
N LEU A 2 -7.91 4.83 -9.99
CA LEU A 2 -7.90 4.47 -11.41
C LEU A 2 -6.81 5.20 -12.20
N ALA A 3 -6.60 6.49 -11.94
CA ALA A 3 -5.56 7.27 -12.62
C ALA A 3 -4.16 6.71 -12.33
N GLY A 4 -3.86 6.39 -11.07
CA GLY A 4 -2.58 5.79 -10.70
C GLY A 4 -2.34 4.42 -11.34
N TRP A 5 -3.39 3.62 -11.57
CA TRP A 5 -3.27 2.36 -12.30
C TRP A 5 -3.05 2.56 -13.80
N GLN A 6 -3.65 3.59 -14.40
CA GLN A 6 -3.41 3.98 -15.79
C GLN A 6 -1.95 4.47 -15.98
N ASP A 7 -1.45 5.28 -15.06
CA ASP A 7 -0.04 5.73 -15.09
C ASP A 7 0.91 4.54 -14.94
N THR A 8 0.60 3.59 -14.05
CA THR A 8 1.38 2.36 -13.89
C THR A 8 1.38 1.55 -15.19
N LEU A 9 0.24 1.38 -15.84
CA LEU A 9 0.14 0.65 -17.11
C LEU A 9 0.99 1.30 -18.20
N SER A 10 0.90 2.62 -18.36
CA SER A 10 1.71 3.37 -19.33
C SER A 10 3.21 3.24 -19.04
N PHE A 11 3.61 3.25 -17.77
CA PHE A 11 4.99 3.05 -17.37
C PHE A 11 5.50 1.63 -17.74
N LEU A 12 4.72 0.59 -17.46
CA LEU A 12 5.05 -0.80 -17.81
C LEU A 12 5.16 -1.00 -19.33
N GLU A 13 4.30 -0.35 -20.10
CA GLU A 13 4.35 -0.35 -21.56
C GLU A 13 5.65 0.29 -22.07
N GLY A 14 6.00 1.47 -21.55
CA GLY A 14 7.22 2.14 -21.92
C GLY A 14 8.50 1.35 -21.58
N ILE A 15 8.51 0.60 -20.46
CA ILE A 15 9.63 -0.30 -20.16
C ILE A 15 9.67 -1.48 -21.14
N ASN A 16 8.53 -2.07 -21.47
CA ASN A 16 8.45 -3.20 -22.40
C ASN A 16 8.96 -2.80 -23.80
N ASP A 17 8.61 -1.62 -24.28
CA ASP A 17 9.06 -1.12 -25.58
C ASP A 17 10.58 -0.94 -25.57
N ARG A 18 11.16 -0.32 -24.53
CA ARG A 18 12.61 -0.19 -24.38
C ARG A 18 13.33 -1.52 -24.34
N LEU A 19 12.76 -2.54 -23.67
CA LEU A 19 13.34 -3.89 -23.64
C LEU A 19 13.30 -4.57 -25.00
N ASN A 20 12.28 -4.31 -25.81
CA ASN A 20 12.18 -4.85 -27.17
C ASN A 20 13.22 -4.22 -28.11
N ASP A 21 13.57 -2.96 -27.90
CA ASP A 21 14.58 -2.23 -28.68
C ASP A 21 16.03 -2.59 -28.29
N LEU A 22 16.23 -3.23 -27.12
CA LEU A 22 17.58 -3.63 -26.70
C LEU A 22 18.11 -4.79 -27.53
N SER A 23 19.27 -4.58 -28.13
CA SER A 23 20.05 -5.63 -28.77
C SER A 23 20.71 -6.52 -27.73
N VAL A 24 20.39 -7.80 -27.73
CA VAL A 24 21.08 -8.80 -26.88
C VAL A 24 22.29 -9.30 -27.68
N ASN A 25 23.50 -8.98 -27.23
CA ASN A 25 24.75 -9.27 -27.94
C ASN A 25 25.25 -10.72 -27.77
N GLY A 26 24.33 -11.70 -27.70
CA GLY A 26 24.68 -13.12 -27.63
C GLY A 26 25.04 -13.61 -26.23
N ASP A 27 24.99 -12.78 -25.19
CA ASP A 27 25.14 -13.22 -23.81
C ASP A 27 23.87 -13.96 -23.35
N HIS A 28 24.07 -15.20 -22.92
CA HIS A 28 23.00 -16.05 -22.41
C HIS A 28 22.27 -15.43 -21.19
N TRP A 29 23.00 -14.78 -20.29
CA TRP A 29 22.43 -14.19 -19.08
C TRP A 29 21.61 -12.92 -19.40
N GLU A 30 22.06 -12.10 -20.35
CA GLU A 30 21.28 -10.95 -20.81
C GLU A 30 19.98 -11.41 -21.49
N ALA A 31 20.07 -12.45 -22.36
CA ALA A 31 18.90 -13.01 -23.01
C ALA A 31 17.89 -13.60 -22.00
N LEU A 32 18.38 -14.31 -20.99
CA LEU A 32 17.55 -14.87 -19.92
C LEU A 32 16.91 -13.74 -19.09
N GLY A 33 17.69 -12.76 -18.65
CA GLY A 33 17.20 -11.62 -17.87
C GLY A 33 16.11 -10.83 -18.61
N ARG A 34 16.33 -10.56 -19.90
CA ARG A 34 15.32 -9.91 -20.75
C ARG A 34 14.02 -10.73 -20.81
N ARG A 35 14.11 -12.04 -21.05
CA ARG A 35 12.93 -12.91 -21.13
C ARG A 35 12.13 -12.90 -19.82
N VAL A 36 12.81 -13.06 -18.67
CA VAL A 36 12.17 -13.05 -17.35
C VAL A 36 11.50 -11.71 -17.09
N LEU A 37 12.16 -10.60 -17.43
CA LEU A 37 11.59 -9.26 -17.23
C LEU A 37 10.39 -9.01 -18.15
N CYS A 38 10.47 -9.40 -19.42
CA CYS A 38 9.33 -9.26 -20.36
C CYS A 38 8.12 -10.09 -19.89
N GLU A 39 8.34 -11.31 -19.39
CA GLU A 39 7.29 -12.16 -18.83
C GLU A 39 6.64 -11.49 -17.60
N HIS A 40 7.45 -10.99 -16.67
CA HIS A 40 6.96 -10.28 -15.49
C HIS A 40 6.13 -9.04 -15.87
N LEU A 41 6.62 -8.21 -16.77
CA LEU A 41 5.88 -7.03 -17.25
C LEU A 41 4.57 -7.42 -17.93
N SER A 42 4.56 -8.50 -18.70
CA SER A 42 3.34 -9.00 -19.35
C SER A 42 2.29 -9.44 -18.32
N LEU A 43 2.71 -10.16 -17.27
CA LEU A 43 1.83 -10.59 -16.19
C LEU A 43 1.26 -9.41 -15.40
N GLU A 44 2.08 -8.42 -15.07
CA GLU A 44 1.59 -7.23 -14.36
C GLU A 44 0.60 -6.41 -15.20
N ARG A 45 0.86 -6.25 -16.49
CA ARG A 45 -0.09 -5.61 -17.42
C ARG A 45 -1.40 -6.37 -17.49
N GLU A 46 -1.35 -7.70 -17.58
CA GLU A 46 -2.54 -8.55 -17.61
C GLU A 46 -3.35 -8.43 -16.30
N ARG A 47 -2.71 -8.40 -15.15
CA ARG A 47 -3.38 -8.18 -13.85
C ARG A 47 -4.13 -6.87 -13.81
N ILE A 48 -3.52 -5.77 -14.29
CA ILE A 48 -4.18 -4.46 -14.36
C ILE A 48 -5.34 -4.51 -15.37
N ALA A 49 -5.13 -5.08 -16.55
CA ALA A 49 -6.17 -5.21 -17.57
C ALA A 49 -7.37 -6.04 -17.10
N ARG A 50 -7.14 -7.05 -16.27
CA ARG A 50 -8.19 -7.83 -15.60
C ARG A 50 -8.86 -7.11 -14.44
N SER A 51 -8.39 -5.93 -14.06
CA SER A 51 -8.86 -5.18 -12.90
C SER A 51 -8.63 -5.89 -11.55
N ASP A 52 -7.62 -6.76 -11.46
CA ASP A 52 -7.28 -7.48 -10.22
C ASP A 52 -6.98 -6.53 -9.04
N PRO A 53 -6.28 -5.37 -9.24
CA PRO A 53 -6.04 -4.42 -8.17
C PRO A 53 -7.30 -3.80 -7.55
N PHE A 54 -8.44 -3.85 -8.27
CA PHE A 54 -9.71 -3.30 -7.78
C PHE A 54 -10.49 -4.25 -6.85
N SER A 55 -10.01 -5.46 -6.67
CA SER A 55 -10.53 -6.45 -5.73
C SER A 55 -9.44 -7.02 -4.80
N ASP A 56 -8.30 -6.32 -4.68
CA ASP A 56 -7.20 -6.73 -3.81
C ASP A 56 -7.50 -6.38 -2.34
N LEU A 57 -8.32 -7.19 -1.71
CA LEU A 57 -8.64 -7.11 -0.29
C LEU A 57 -8.64 -8.51 0.31
N ASN A 58 -7.65 -8.78 1.15
CA ASN A 58 -7.53 -10.03 1.89
C ASN A 58 -6.89 -9.77 3.26
N ASN A 59 -6.95 -10.73 4.17
CA ASN A 59 -6.47 -10.58 5.52
C ASN A 59 -4.98 -10.89 5.73
N ILE A 60 -4.21 -11.09 4.65
CA ILE A 60 -2.80 -11.49 4.72
C ILE A 60 -1.89 -10.42 4.11
N ALA A 61 -2.11 -10.03 2.87
CA ALA A 61 -1.18 -9.24 2.08
C ALA A 61 -1.89 -8.30 1.09
N SER A 62 -2.90 -7.56 1.56
CA SER A 62 -3.53 -6.48 0.81
C SER A 62 -3.03 -5.11 1.30
N PRO A 63 -3.36 -4.00 0.64
CA PRO A 63 -2.84 -2.68 0.99
C PRO A 63 -2.89 -2.30 2.47
N PRO A 64 -3.92 -2.63 3.27
CA PRO A 64 -3.93 -2.30 4.69
C PRO A 64 -2.78 -2.93 5.48
N GLN A 65 -2.43 -4.19 5.18
CA GLN A 65 -1.34 -4.89 5.85
C GLN A 65 0.02 -4.40 5.32
N VAL A 66 0.17 -4.28 4.00
CA VAL A 66 1.43 -3.84 3.36
C VAL A 66 1.82 -2.44 3.84
N LEU A 67 0.86 -1.51 3.94
CA LEU A 67 1.12 -0.15 4.44
C LEU A 67 1.53 -0.16 5.91
N ARG A 68 0.93 -1.00 6.75
CA ARG A 68 1.34 -1.16 8.14
C ARG A 68 2.72 -1.81 8.25
N ASP A 69 2.97 -2.88 7.51
CA ASP A 69 4.22 -3.65 7.58
C ASP A 69 5.43 -2.85 7.11
N THR A 70 5.21 -1.84 6.27
CA THR A 70 6.25 -0.88 5.89
C THR A 70 6.94 -0.26 7.11
N PHE A 71 6.20 0.03 8.19
CA PHE A 71 6.75 0.62 9.41
C PHE A 71 7.61 -0.36 10.22
N ASP A 72 7.40 -1.68 10.10
CA ASP A 72 8.28 -2.67 10.68
C ASP A 72 9.63 -2.73 9.96
N LEU A 73 9.60 -2.61 8.64
CA LEU A 73 10.78 -2.72 7.79
C LEU A 73 11.64 -1.45 7.76
N MET A 74 11.07 -0.30 8.10
CA MET A 74 11.81 0.96 8.09
C MET A 74 12.86 0.99 9.21
N PRO A 75 14.11 1.39 8.91
CA PRO A 75 15.11 1.60 9.93
C PRO A 75 14.73 2.76 10.87
N LYS A 76 15.13 2.68 12.14
CA LYS A 76 14.69 3.56 13.24
C LYS A 76 15.85 4.08 14.11
N ASP A 77 17.08 3.99 13.61
CA ASP A 77 18.30 4.24 14.41
C ASP A 77 18.72 5.71 14.45
N THR A 78 18.16 6.55 13.57
CA THR A 78 18.55 7.96 13.43
C THR A 78 17.36 8.89 13.31
N ALA A 79 17.52 10.16 13.73
CA ALA A 79 16.48 11.19 13.57
C ALA A 79 16.05 11.39 12.10
N MET A 80 16.97 11.22 11.15
CA MET A 80 16.63 11.30 9.70
C MET A 80 15.66 10.18 9.31
N GLN A 81 15.87 8.95 9.76
CA GLN A 81 14.98 7.83 9.49
C GLN A 81 13.58 8.08 10.08
N TRP A 82 13.51 8.68 11.26
CA TRP A 82 12.24 9.09 11.87
C TRP A 82 11.52 10.20 11.11
N THR A 83 12.24 11.06 10.40
CA THR A 83 11.62 12.04 9.49
C THR A 83 10.89 11.34 8.34
N TYR A 84 11.45 10.25 7.81
CA TYR A 84 10.78 9.44 6.78
C TYR A 84 9.56 8.68 7.34
N ILE A 85 9.65 8.18 8.59
CA ILE A 85 8.51 7.53 9.25
C ILE A 85 7.36 8.53 9.43
N ALA A 86 7.64 9.74 9.93
CA ALA A 86 6.64 10.80 10.06
C ALA A 86 5.95 11.12 8.73
N ALA A 87 6.73 11.30 7.66
CA ALA A 87 6.18 11.56 6.32
C ALA A 87 5.28 10.42 5.81
N ARG A 88 5.59 9.16 6.13
CA ARG A 88 4.75 8.02 5.75
C ARG A 88 3.47 7.93 6.58
N LEU A 89 3.53 8.26 7.88
CA LEU A 89 2.33 8.36 8.72
C LEU A 89 1.35 9.39 8.15
N GLU A 90 1.84 10.58 7.81
CA GLU A 90 1.08 11.67 7.19
C GLU A 90 0.45 11.26 5.84
N GLY A 91 1.11 10.37 5.09
CA GLY A 91 0.66 9.88 3.78
C GLY A 91 -0.46 8.83 3.84
N LEU A 92 -0.69 8.16 4.98
CA LEU A 92 -1.63 7.03 5.06
C LEU A 92 -3.07 7.39 4.69
N SER A 93 -3.56 8.55 5.11
CA SER A 93 -4.92 9.02 4.77
C SER A 93 -5.12 9.14 3.26
N THR A 94 -4.11 9.63 2.55
CA THR A 94 -4.17 9.74 1.08
C THR A 94 -4.08 8.38 0.41
N ALA A 95 -3.21 7.49 0.91
CA ALA A 95 -3.09 6.12 0.39
C ALA A 95 -4.41 5.34 0.54
N PHE A 96 -5.06 5.40 1.71
CA PHE A 96 -6.33 4.71 1.90
C PHE A 96 -7.49 5.32 1.11
N ARG A 97 -7.52 6.64 0.90
CA ARG A 97 -8.52 7.23 -0.01
C ARG A 97 -8.39 6.68 -1.43
N GLY A 98 -7.17 6.61 -1.96
CA GLY A 98 -6.91 6.01 -3.27
C GLY A 98 -7.28 4.53 -3.31
N TYR A 99 -6.98 3.79 -2.24
CA TYR A 99 -7.35 2.38 -2.12
C TYR A 99 -8.86 2.16 -2.08
N MET A 100 -9.60 2.92 -1.27
CA MET A 100 -11.06 2.87 -1.24
C MET A 100 -11.68 3.19 -2.60
N ALA A 101 -11.12 4.15 -3.34
CA ALA A 101 -11.57 4.45 -4.71
C ALA A 101 -11.35 3.26 -5.65
N SER A 102 -10.21 2.54 -5.53
CA SER A 102 -9.99 1.31 -6.30
C SER A 102 -10.99 0.22 -5.96
N LEU A 103 -11.30 0.01 -4.68
CA LEU A 103 -12.30 -0.97 -4.24
C LEU A 103 -13.72 -0.62 -4.74
N GLU A 104 -14.06 0.69 -4.80
CA GLU A 104 -15.34 1.14 -5.38
C GLU A 104 -15.45 0.82 -6.87
N GLU A 105 -14.38 0.99 -7.62
CA GLU A 105 -14.33 0.61 -9.03
C GLU A 105 -14.55 -0.90 -9.20
N GLY A 106 -13.91 -1.71 -8.37
CA GLY A 106 -14.13 -3.16 -8.34
C GLY A 106 -15.58 -3.51 -8.05
N ARG A 107 -16.18 -2.86 -7.07
CA ARG A 107 -17.58 -3.05 -6.68
C ARG A 107 -18.55 -2.65 -7.80
N ALA A 108 -18.33 -1.50 -8.42
CA ALA A 108 -19.12 -1.02 -9.57
C ALA A 108 -19.06 -1.99 -10.75
N SER A 109 -17.92 -2.65 -10.94
CA SER A 109 -17.68 -3.67 -11.97
C SER A 109 -18.14 -5.08 -11.53
N LYS A 110 -18.88 -5.22 -10.42
CA LYS A 110 -19.35 -6.50 -9.84
C LYS A 110 -18.21 -7.46 -9.49
N ARG A 111 -17.06 -6.93 -9.12
CA ARG A 111 -15.90 -7.66 -8.61
C ARG A 111 -15.81 -7.46 -7.10
N SER A 112 -16.66 -8.17 -6.36
CA SER A 112 -16.65 -8.10 -4.91
C SER A 112 -15.74 -9.17 -4.30
N VAL A 113 -15.13 -8.83 -3.18
CA VAL A 113 -14.32 -9.75 -2.37
C VAL A 113 -15.22 -10.59 -1.47
N ALA A 114 -14.79 -11.81 -1.16
CA ALA A 114 -15.53 -12.70 -0.28
C ALA A 114 -15.77 -12.04 1.09
N LYS A 115 -17.01 -12.05 1.57
CA LYS A 115 -17.46 -11.41 2.82
C LYS A 115 -16.53 -11.68 4.00
N ARG A 116 -16.11 -12.93 4.20
CA ARG A 116 -15.19 -13.32 5.27
C ARG A 116 -13.83 -12.59 5.24
N GLN A 117 -13.33 -12.24 4.06
CA GLN A 117 -12.09 -11.49 3.93
C GLN A 117 -12.30 -10.03 4.33
N VAL A 118 -13.42 -9.46 3.93
CA VAL A 118 -13.81 -8.09 4.31
C VAL A 118 -13.96 -7.97 5.82
N GLU A 119 -14.66 -8.91 6.46
CA GLU A 119 -14.86 -8.96 7.91
C GLU A 119 -13.52 -9.11 8.66
N ALA A 120 -12.61 -9.91 8.14
CA ALA A 120 -11.28 -10.07 8.73
C ALA A 120 -10.44 -8.78 8.61
N CYS A 121 -10.47 -8.11 7.46
CA CYS A 121 -9.81 -6.82 7.27
C CYS A 121 -10.44 -5.72 8.14
N LEU A 122 -11.76 -5.67 8.25
CA LEU A 122 -12.47 -4.77 9.16
C LEU A 122 -11.98 -4.91 10.61
N LYS A 123 -11.85 -6.16 11.08
CA LYS A 123 -11.31 -6.41 12.43
C LYS A 123 -9.88 -5.88 12.59
N GLN A 124 -9.03 -6.04 11.59
CA GLN A 124 -7.67 -5.50 11.60
C GLN A 124 -7.67 -3.97 11.58
N CYS A 125 -8.52 -3.34 10.76
CA CYS A 125 -8.67 -1.89 10.72
C CYS A 125 -9.09 -1.34 12.10
N ASN A 126 -10.08 -1.96 12.75
CA ASN A 126 -10.53 -1.58 14.09
C ASN A 126 -9.41 -1.73 15.14
N GLN A 127 -8.59 -2.78 15.05
CA GLN A 127 -7.43 -2.96 15.92
C GLN A 127 -6.42 -1.83 15.74
N HIS A 128 -6.08 -1.47 14.48
CA HIS A 128 -5.12 -0.40 14.21
C HIS A 128 -5.66 1.00 14.55
N ALA A 129 -6.97 1.18 14.59
CA ALA A 129 -7.62 2.42 15.04
C ALA A 129 -7.79 2.52 16.56
N SER A 130 -7.48 1.47 17.33
CA SER A 130 -7.74 1.37 18.77
C SER A 130 -6.51 1.75 19.63
N GLU A 131 -6.70 1.66 20.95
CA GLU A 131 -5.59 1.77 21.92
C GLU A 131 -4.60 0.60 21.86
N GLN A 132 -4.96 -0.49 21.18
CA GLN A 132 -4.07 -1.64 20.93
C GLN A 132 -3.32 -1.51 19.60
N SER A 133 -3.31 -0.31 19.02
CA SER A 133 -2.66 -0.04 17.74
C SER A 133 -1.15 -0.24 17.83
N PHE A 134 -0.59 -0.85 16.80
CA PHE A 134 0.85 -0.91 16.56
C PHE A 134 1.53 0.47 16.64
N PHE A 135 0.85 1.51 16.15
CA PHE A 135 1.42 2.85 16.09
C PHE A 135 1.69 3.48 17.47
N ASN A 136 1.05 2.98 18.53
CA ASN A 136 1.23 3.52 19.89
C ASN A 136 2.63 3.31 20.47
N ASP A 137 3.41 2.36 19.95
CA ASP A 137 4.79 2.10 20.42
C ASP A 137 5.84 2.98 19.70
N LEU A 138 5.51 3.61 18.59
CA LEU A 138 6.42 4.43 17.80
C LEU A 138 7.00 5.63 18.58
N PRO A 139 6.23 6.39 19.40
CA PRO A 139 6.78 7.52 20.16
C PRO A 139 7.86 7.09 21.14
N ARG A 140 7.71 5.94 21.81
CA ARG A 140 8.74 5.41 22.71
C ARG A 140 10.02 5.11 21.93
N GLN A 141 9.93 4.39 20.80
CA GLN A 141 11.08 4.07 19.96
C GLN A 141 11.78 5.34 19.42
N ALA A 142 11.03 6.38 19.06
CA ALA A 142 11.60 7.67 18.64
C ALA A 142 12.33 8.39 19.79
N SER A 143 11.77 8.34 21.01
CA SER A 143 12.36 8.91 22.20
C SER A 143 13.69 8.23 22.57
N ASP A 144 13.78 6.92 22.43
CA ASP A 144 14.99 6.12 22.72
C ASP A 144 16.18 6.55 21.84
N VAL A 145 15.92 7.12 20.67
CA VAL A 145 16.96 7.64 19.73
C VAL A 145 17.28 9.13 19.98
N GLY A 146 16.53 9.79 20.85
CA GLY A 146 16.73 11.21 21.14
C GLY A 146 16.24 12.15 20.03
N VAL A 147 15.12 11.81 19.39
CA VAL A 147 14.48 12.64 18.36
C VAL A 147 14.04 13.99 18.97
N ALA A 148 14.27 15.08 18.24
CA ALA A 148 13.92 16.43 18.69
C ALA A 148 12.41 16.61 18.87
N SER A 149 11.99 17.49 19.82
CA SER A 149 10.59 17.72 20.19
C SER A 149 9.69 18.00 18.97
N ALA A 150 10.09 18.89 18.08
CA ALA A 150 9.29 19.23 16.90
C ALA A 150 9.01 18.01 15.99
N LEU A 151 9.95 17.07 15.88
CA LEU A 151 9.74 15.82 15.14
C LEU A 151 8.88 14.85 15.96
N MET A 152 9.00 14.82 17.28
CA MET A 152 8.11 14.04 18.17
C MET A 152 6.65 14.48 18.01
N ASP A 153 6.39 15.80 18.02
CA ASP A 153 5.04 16.34 17.82
C ASP A 153 4.47 15.95 16.46
N ARG A 154 5.31 15.97 15.43
CA ARG A 154 4.93 15.55 14.08
C ARG A 154 4.63 14.05 13.99
N ILE A 155 5.41 13.21 14.66
CA ILE A 155 5.17 11.76 14.77
C ILE A 155 3.85 11.51 15.50
N ALA A 156 3.58 12.18 16.60
CA ALA A 156 2.34 12.03 17.36
C ALA A 156 1.11 12.39 16.51
N ALA A 157 1.13 13.54 15.85
CA ALA A 157 0.06 13.95 14.92
C ALA A 157 -0.13 12.93 13.78
N GLY A 158 0.96 12.45 13.19
CA GLY A 158 0.93 11.44 12.14
C GLY A 158 0.35 10.10 12.60
N ILE A 159 0.54 9.72 13.87
CA ILE A 159 -0.07 8.53 14.47
C ILE A 159 -1.59 8.70 14.58
N ASP A 160 -2.05 9.85 15.02
CA ASP A 160 -3.48 10.15 15.11
C ASP A 160 -4.13 10.11 13.72
N ASP A 161 -3.47 10.69 12.71
CA ASP A 161 -3.90 10.63 11.32
C ASP A 161 -3.93 9.19 10.79
N ALA A 162 -2.93 8.38 11.12
CA ALA A 162 -2.87 6.96 10.73
C ALA A 162 -4.03 6.16 11.35
N LYS A 163 -4.29 6.34 12.65
CA LYS A 163 -5.42 5.70 13.34
C LYS A 163 -6.77 6.12 12.75
N MET A 164 -6.92 7.40 12.40
CA MET A 164 -8.11 7.91 11.73
C MET A 164 -8.26 7.31 10.32
N ALA A 165 -7.16 7.17 9.59
CA ALA A 165 -7.17 6.57 8.26
C ALA A 165 -7.65 5.10 8.29
N TYR A 166 -7.17 4.31 9.26
CA TYR A 166 -7.66 2.95 9.48
C TYR A 166 -9.13 2.91 9.92
N ARG A 167 -9.57 3.84 10.75
CA ARG A 167 -10.98 3.97 11.14
C ARG A 167 -11.87 4.24 9.93
N HIS A 168 -11.50 5.20 9.08
CA HIS A 168 -12.25 5.53 7.87
C HIS A 168 -12.33 4.34 6.89
N LEU A 169 -11.23 3.57 6.75
CA LEU A 169 -11.26 2.35 5.96
C LEU A 169 -12.20 1.31 6.58
N GLY A 170 -12.16 1.13 7.90
CA GLY A 170 -13.09 0.25 8.62
C GLY A 170 -14.55 0.63 8.41
N ASP A 171 -14.88 1.91 8.60
CA ASP A 171 -16.23 2.45 8.38
C ASP A 171 -16.71 2.22 6.94
N TYR A 172 -15.82 2.41 5.95
CA TYR A 172 -16.11 2.13 4.56
C TYR A 172 -16.40 0.65 4.32
N LEU A 173 -15.57 -0.25 4.85
CA LEU A 173 -15.75 -1.69 4.70
C LEU A 173 -17.06 -2.17 5.32
N GLU A 174 -17.41 -1.67 6.51
CA GLU A 174 -18.61 -2.06 7.25
C GLU A 174 -19.87 -1.51 6.59
N ASN A 175 -19.92 -0.20 6.35
CA ASN A 175 -21.15 0.51 6.03
C ASN A 175 -21.45 0.58 4.53
N LYS A 176 -20.43 0.37 3.69
CA LYS A 176 -20.56 0.52 2.25
C LYS A 176 -20.19 -0.74 1.48
N TYR A 177 -19.05 -1.36 1.78
CA TYR A 177 -18.58 -2.51 1.02
C TYR A 177 -19.33 -3.79 1.34
N LEU A 178 -19.62 -4.09 2.64
CA LEU A 178 -20.39 -5.26 3.08
C LEU A 178 -21.88 -5.16 2.81
N SER A 179 -22.39 -3.93 2.63
CA SER A 179 -23.84 -3.68 2.48
C SER A 179 -24.33 -3.85 1.02
N SER A 180 -23.45 -4.17 0.09
CA SER A 180 -23.74 -4.17 -1.35
C SER A 180 -23.79 -5.57 -1.97
#